data_763d678ff4dec5c489a09c800cfdd3dd
#
_entry.id   763d678ff4dec5c489a09c800cfdd3dd
#
_cell.length_a   1.000
_cell.length_b   1.000
_cell.length_c   1.000
_cell.angle_alpha   90.00
_cell.angle_beta   90.00
_cell.angle_gamma   90.00
#
_symmetry.space_group_name_H-M   'P 1'
#
loop_
_entity.id
_entity.type
_entity.pdbx_description
1 polymer ?
#
loop_
_entity_poly.entity_id
_entity_poly.type
_entity_poly.pdbx_seq_one_letter_code
_entity_poly.pdbx_strand_id
1 'polypeptide(L)'
;GLICYSTIDVKQPATSLTIKEDKILKVVKGYSGQYTTEMGPSDTTDKITWKSDLPSVVSVNSNGNITANKVGIAKITATTTSGIKVVHYVRVKLKTPTGVKLTKKSKKITKKKKSYRVTVKWTKNTNAVKYYVYRRLSTKSSYTRIATTTKPKYIDTKVKKNKKYYYKIKAIYSNTKLNSDKTPAYA
;
A
#
# COMPACT_ATOMS: atom_id res chain seq x y z
N GLY A 1 -54.00 35.12 -29.11
CA GLY A 1 -52.90 35.51 -28.25
C GLY A 1 -51.80 34.49 -28.31
N LEU A 2 -50.57 34.88 -28.62
CA LEU A 2 -49.38 34.02 -28.51
C LEU A 2 -49.03 33.89 -27.03
N ILE A 3 -49.01 32.65 -26.53
CA ILE A 3 -48.49 32.33 -25.20
C ILE A 3 -47.01 32.00 -25.36
N CYS A 4 -46.13 32.82 -24.78
CA CYS A 4 -44.70 32.57 -24.73
C CYS A 4 -44.37 31.86 -23.42
N TYR A 5 -43.80 30.66 -23.49
CA TYR A 5 -43.28 29.94 -22.31
C TYR A 5 -41.78 30.20 -22.20
N SER A 6 -41.33 30.67 -21.04
CA SER A 6 -39.90 30.69 -20.67
C SER A 6 -39.67 29.70 -19.55
N THR A 7 -38.67 28.85 -19.68
CA THR A 7 -38.21 27.97 -18.62
C THR A 7 -37.10 28.66 -17.85
N ILE A 8 -37.26 28.75 -16.52
CA ILE A 8 -36.20 29.22 -15.62
C ILE A 8 -35.53 27.98 -15.01
N ASP A 9 -34.27 27.82 -15.26
CA ASP A 9 -33.46 26.75 -14.63
C ASP A 9 -33.02 27.23 -13.25
N VAL A 10 -33.69 26.75 -12.18
CA VAL A 10 -33.38 27.09 -10.81
C VAL A 10 -32.25 26.21 -10.34
N LYS A 11 -31.07 26.79 -10.10
CA LYS A 11 -29.91 26.06 -9.57
C LYS A 11 -30.02 25.97 -8.04
N GLN A 12 -29.98 24.74 -7.52
CA GLN A 12 -29.89 24.45 -6.10
C GLN A 12 -28.44 24.09 -5.74
N PRO A 13 -27.67 25.03 -5.15
CA PRO A 13 -26.27 24.75 -4.80
C PRO A 13 -26.16 23.73 -3.65
N ALA A 14 -25.11 22.96 -3.65
CA ALA A 14 -24.77 22.11 -2.51
C ALA A 14 -24.38 22.97 -1.29
N THR A 15 -24.83 22.55 -0.12
CA THR A 15 -24.43 23.10 1.18
C THR A 15 -23.50 22.17 1.94
N SER A 16 -23.39 20.91 1.51
CA SER A 16 -22.46 19.95 2.07
C SER A 16 -21.92 18.97 1.02
N LEU A 17 -20.72 18.47 1.25
CA LEU A 17 -20.08 17.40 0.50
C LEU A 17 -19.34 16.48 1.47
N THR A 18 -19.56 15.17 1.37
CA THR A 18 -18.83 14.17 2.14
C THR A 18 -18.28 13.08 1.20
N ILE A 19 -17.16 12.48 1.59
CA ILE A 19 -16.58 11.29 0.98
C ILE A 19 -16.63 10.19 2.03
N LYS A 20 -17.24 9.03 1.72
CA LYS A 20 -17.51 7.95 2.69
C LYS A 20 -16.27 7.16 3.09
N GLU A 21 -15.26 7.10 2.21
CA GLU A 21 -14.03 6.37 2.47
C GLU A 21 -13.16 7.07 3.52
N ASP A 22 -12.21 6.34 4.10
CA ASP A 22 -11.26 6.87 5.07
C ASP A 22 -10.49 8.10 4.52
N LYS A 23 -10.37 9.17 5.33
CA LYS A 23 -9.59 10.36 4.99
C LYS A 23 -8.14 10.05 4.57
N ILE A 24 -7.59 8.89 5.01
CA ILE A 24 -6.30 8.37 4.58
C ILE A 24 -6.47 6.95 4.06
N LEU A 25 -6.72 6.80 2.76
CA LEU A 25 -6.82 5.49 2.12
C LEU A 25 -5.42 4.87 1.96
N LYS A 26 -5.22 3.65 2.46
CA LYS A 26 -3.94 2.92 2.43
C LYS A 26 -4.03 1.77 1.44
N VAL A 27 -3.34 1.90 0.30
CA VAL A 27 -3.39 0.94 -0.79
C VAL A 27 -1.98 0.52 -1.25
N VAL A 28 -1.91 -0.41 -2.19
CA VAL A 28 -0.66 -0.81 -2.88
C VAL A 28 -0.71 -0.42 -4.36
N LYS A 29 0.45 -0.30 -5.00
CA LYS A 29 0.52 -0.02 -6.44
C LYS A 29 -0.33 -1.00 -7.25
N GLY A 30 -1.10 -0.45 -8.19
CA GLY A 30 -2.05 -1.18 -9.05
C GLY A 30 -3.44 -1.33 -8.45
N TYR A 31 -3.70 -0.73 -7.29
CA TYR A 31 -5.06 -0.60 -6.76
C TYR A 31 -5.88 0.34 -7.63
N SER A 32 -7.13 -0.03 -7.90
CA SER A 32 -8.16 0.83 -8.46
C SER A 32 -9.41 0.76 -7.59
N GLY A 33 -10.08 1.88 -7.40
CA GLY A 33 -11.30 2.00 -6.63
C GLY A 33 -12.01 3.29 -6.95
N GLN A 34 -13.20 3.49 -6.42
CA GLN A 34 -14.01 4.69 -6.63
C GLN A 34 -14.34 5.32 -5.29
N TYR A 35 -14.28 6.63 -5.20
CA TYR A 35 -14.79 7.37 -4.07
C TYR A 35 -16.32 7.47 -4.16
N THR A 36 -16.97 7.22 -3.03
CA THR A 36 -18.41 7.39 -2.84
C THR A 36 -18.66 8.74 -2.17
N THR A 37 -19.49 9.57 -2.79
CA THR A 37 -19.79 10.92 -2.29
C THR A 37 -21.26 11.07 -1.96
N GLU A 38 -21.55 11.92 -0.97
CA GLU A 38 -22.87 12.42 -0.67
C GLU A 38 -22.84 13.95 -0.65
N MET A 39 -23.83 14.56 -1.25
CA MET A 39 -24.06 16.02 -1.23
C MET A 39 -25.41 16.33 -0.63
N GLY A 40 -25.51 17.43 0.05
CA GLY A 40 -26.79 17.95 0.54
C GLY A 40 -27.00 19.39 0.07
N PRO A 41 -28.26 19.78 -0.16
CA PRO A 41 -29.46 18.96 -0.11
C PRO A 41 -29.52 17.94 -1.26
N SER A 42 -30.40 16.92 -1.18
CA SER A 42 -30.49 15.80 -2.15
C SER A 42 -30.90 16.21 -3.56
N ASP A 43 -31.56 17.34 -3.70
CA ASP A 43 -31.98 17.97 -4.97
C ASP A 43 -30.95 18.96 -5.53
N THR A 44 -29.72 18.95 -5.00
CA THR A 44 -28.67 19.85 -5.49
C THR A 44 -28.35 19.60 -6.97
N THR A 45 -28.17 20.69 -7.71
CA THR A 45 -27.75 20.68 -9.13
C THR A 45 -26.24 20.71 -9.30
N ASP A 46 -25.48 20.73 -8.19
CA ASP A 46 -24.03 20.76 -8.23
C ASP A 46 -23.42 19.49 -8.82
N LYS A 47 -22.32 19.66 -9.52
CA LYS A 47 -21.46 18.59 -10.01
C LYS A 47 -20.15 18.57 -9.23
N ILE A 48 -19.54 17.40 -9.12
CA ILE A 48 -18.25 17.24 -8.46
C ILE A 48 -17.15 17.18 -9.51
N THR A 49 -16.11 17.98 -9.29
CA THR A 49 -14.83 17.89 -10.02
C THR A 49 -13.77 17.28 -9.11
N TRP A 50 -12.96 16.40 -9.68
CA TRP A 50 -11.92 15.68 -8.96
C TRP A 50 -10.52 16.12 -9.41
N LYS A 51 -9.59 16.30 -8.46
CA LYS A 51 -8.21 16.65 -8.76
C LYS A 51 -7.25 15.87 -7.86
N SER A 52 -6.21 15.32 -8.46
CA SER A 52 -5.03 14.82 -7.74
C SER A 52 -3.90 15.85 -7.82
N ASP A 53 -3.20 16.08 -6.73
CA ASP A 53 -1.98 16.93 -6.71
C ASP A 53 -0.77 16.22 -7.33
N LEU A 54 -0.76 14.86 -7.33
CA LEU A 54 0.29 14.03 -7.91
C LEU A 54 -0.30 12.88 -8.75
N PRO A 55 -0.81 13.14 -9.98
CA PRO A 55 -1.44 12.11 -10.83
C PRO A 55 -0.50 10.94 -11.17
N SER A 56 0.82 11.19 -11.20
CA SER A 56 1.84 10.13 -11.38
C SER A 56 1.89 9.12 -10.22
N VAL A 57 1.41 9.51 -9.03
CA VAL A 57 1.31 8.63 -7.85
C VAL A 57 -0.09 8.02 -7.78
N VAL A 58 -1.13 8.86 -7.84
CA VAL A 58 -2.53 8.43 -7.91
C VAL A 58 -3.25 9.33 -8.90
N SER A 59 -3.79 8.77 -9.96
CA SER A 59 -4.71 9.48 -10.86
C SER A 59 -6.15 9.36 -10.37
N VAL A 60 -6.97 10.34 -10.69
CA VAL A 60 -8.42 10.33 -10.46
C VAL A 60 -9.11 10.83 -11.74
N ASN A 61 -10.23 10.21 -12.11
CA ASN A 61 -11.05 10.64 -13.25
C ASN A 61 -12.28 11.47 -12.80
N SER A 62 -13.08 11.94 -13.77
CA SER A 62 -14.29 12.74 -13.51
C SER A 62 -15.33 12.04 -12.63
N ASN A 63 -15.35 10.71 -12.62
CA ASN A 63 -16.30 9.90 -11.85
C ASN A 63 -15.78 9.53 -10.45
N GLY A 64 -14.62 10.09 -10.02
CA GLY A 64 -14.00 9.77 -8.73
C GLY A 64 -13.29 8.42 -8.68
N ASN A 65 -13.07 7.76 -9.83
CA ASN A 65 -12.27 6.53 -9.88
C ASN A 65 -10.80 6.88 -9.74
N ILE A 66 -10.13 6.25 -8.79
CA ILE A 66 -8.70 6.41 -8.50
C ILE A 66 -7.90 5.21 -8.96
N THR A 67 -6.67 5.46 -9.42
CA THR A 67 -5.69 4.42 -9.75
C THR A 67 -4.35 4.73 -9.11
N ALA A 68 -3.82 3.77 -8.34
CA ALA A 68 -2.53 3.87 -7.66
C ALA A 68 -1.38 3.48 -8.60
N ASN A 69 -0.76 4.46 -9.23
CA ASN A 69 0.25 4.30 -10.29
C ASN A 69 1.67 4.06 -9.74
N LYS A 70 2.02 4.71 -8.62
CA LYS A 70 3.37 4.70 -8.05
C LYS A 70 3.34 4.76 -6.52
N VAL A 71 4.35 4.20 -5.87
CA VAL A 71 4.53 4.33 -4.41
C VAL A 71 4.73 5.80 -4.04
N GLY A 72 3.91 6.30 -3.12
CA GLY A 72 3.90 7.70 -2.74
C GLY A 72 2.67 8.07 -1.92
N ILE A 73 2.46 9.36 -1.74
CA ILE A 73 1.25 9.93 -1.13
C ILE A 73 0.74 10.99 -2.10
N ALA A 74 -0.53 10.93 -2.44
CA ALA A 74 -1.22 11.95 -3.22
C ALA A 74 -2.42 12.48 -2.43
N LYS A 75 -2.70 13.76 -2.63
CA LYS A 75 -3.89 14.45 -2.13
C LYS A 75 -4.94 14.44 -3.24
N ILE A 76 -6.12 13.93 -2.95
CA ILE A 76 -7.28 13.95 -3.83
C ILE A 76 -8.26 14.97 -3.29
N THR A 77 -8.68 15.88 -4.15
CA THR A 77 -9.64 16.94 -3.81
C THR A 77 -10.89 16.76 -4.66
N ALA A 78 -12.03 16.67 -3.99
CA ALA A 78 -13.36 16.82 -4.61
C ALA A 78 -13.82 18.26 -4.41
N THR A 79 -14.36 18.89 -5.45
CA THR A 79 -14.87 20.26 -5.40
C THR A 79 -16.23 20.29 -6.06
N THR A 80 -17.26 20.83 -5.39
CA THR A 80 -18.58 21.07 -6.00
C THR A 80 -18.54 22.30 -6.90
N THR A 81 -19.52 22.44 -7.77
CA THR A 81 -19.68 23.65 -8.63
C THR A 81 -19.86 24.92 -7.79
N SER A 82 -20.51 24.83 -6.62
CA SER A 82 -20.64 25.91 -5.64
C SER A 82 -19.38 26.21 -4.82
N GLY A 83 -18.30 25.39 -4.98
CA GLY A 83 -17.00 25.66 -4.39
C GLY A 83 -16.68 24.92 -3.09
N ILE A 84 -17.56 24.04 -2.59
CA ILE A 84 -17.26 23.20 -1.41
C ILE A 84 -16.14 22.23 -1.76
N LYS A 85 -15.16 22.09 -0.84
CA LYS A 85 -13.99 21.23 -1.06
C LYS A 85 -13.84 20.22 0.05
N VAL A 86 -13.59 18.96 -0.33
CA VAL A 86 -13.20 17.88 0.57
C VAL A 86 -11.87 17.29 0.09
N VAL A 87 -10.97 17.02 1.06
CA VAL A 87 -9.61 16.53 0.78
C VAL A 87 -9.40 15.20 1.45
N HIS A 88 -9.00 14.20 0.68
CA HIS A 88 -8.54 12.90 1.13
C HIS A 88 -7.11 12.63 0.67
N TYR A 89 -6.41 11.73 1.38
CA TYR A 89 -5.05 11.32 1.04
C TYR A 89 -5.04 9.86 0.67
N VAL A 90 -4.36 9.54 -0.43
CA VAL A 90 -4.10 8.14 -0.82
C VAL A 90 -2.62 7.85 -0.57
N ARG A 91 -2.38 6.90 0.33
CA ARG A 91 -1.04 6.40 0.66
C ARG A 91 -0.79 5.08 -0.06
N VAL A 92 -0.01 5.13 -1.15
CA VAL A 92 0.38 3.96 -1.92
C VAL A 92 1.64 3.35 -1.31
N LYS A 93 1.50 2.20 -0.65
CA LYS A 93 2.60 1.48 -0.01
C LYS A 93 3.29 0.50 -0.98
N LEU A 94 4.50 0.06 -0.62
CA LEU A 94 5.16 -1.07 -1.28
C LEU A 94 4.30 -2.34 -1.14
N LYS A 95 4.24 -3.14 -2.22
CA LYS A 95 3.75 -4.51 -2.12
C LYS A 95 4.63 -5.32 -1.18
N THR A 96 4.02 -6.23 -0.44
CA THR A 96 4.74 -7.22 0.36
C THR A 96 5.63 -8.06 -0.56
N PRO A 97 6.90 -8.34 -0.18
CA PRO A 97 7.76 -9.22 -0.97
C PRO A 97 7.11 -10.59 -1.20
N THR A 98 7.18 -11.08 -2.43
CA THR A 98 6.61 -12.35 -2.87
C THR A 98 7.71 -13.36 -3.24
N GLY A 99 7.33 -14.58 -3.59
CA GLY A 99 8.28 -15.59 -4.08
C GLY A 99 9.33 -15.97 -3.05
N VAL A 100 8.98 -15.96 -1.75
CA VAL A 100 9.92 -16.32 -0.68
C VAL A 100 10.22 -17.81 -0.75
N LYS A 101 11.50 -18.14 -0.99
CA LYS A 101 12.01 -19.51 -1.03
C LYS A 101 13.07 -19.72 0.05
N LEU A 102 12.98 -20.83 0.74
CA LEU A 102 13.92 -21.24 1.78
C LEU A 102 14.70 -22.47 1.35
N THR A 103 16.01 -22.42 1.45
CA THR A 103 16.89 -23.56 1.16
C THR A 103 17.76 -23.85 2.38
N LYS A 104 17.65 -25.05 2.93
CA LYS A 104 18.45 -25.53 4.04
C LYS A 104 19.71 -26.22 3.48
N LYS A 105 20.87 -25.90 4.05
CA LYS A 105 22.13 -26.58 3.74
C LYS A 105 22.92 -26.82 5.03
N SER A 106 23.65 -27.92 5.06
CA SER A 106 24.66 -28.18 6.08
C SER A 106 26.02 -28.37 5.44
N LYS A 107 27.08 -27.95 6.11
CA LYS A 107 28.47 -28.19 5.71
C LYS A 107 29.19 -28.92 6.86
N LYS A 108 29.85 -30.01 6.53
CA LYS A 108 30.74 -30.71 7.46
C LYS A 108 31.96 -29.80 7.72
N ILE A 109 32.27 -29.52 8.97
CA ILE A 109 33.45 -28.74 9.37
C ILE A 109 34.55 -29.70 9.82
N THR A 110 34.18 -30.71 10.63
CA THR A 110 35.07 -31.79 11.08
C THR A 110 34.28 -33.10 11.04
N LYS A 111 34.97 -34.25 11.35
CA LYS A 111 34.31 -35.59 11.46
C LYS A 111 33.08 -35.53 12.39
N LYS A 112 33.12 -34.74 13.47
CA LYS A 112 32.05 -34.65 14.49
C LYS A 112 31.21 -33.35 14.43
N LYS A 113 31.62 -32.29 13.67
CA LYS A 113 30.96 -30.97 13.67
C LYS A 113 30.41 -30.61 12.29
N LYS A 114 29.14 -30.21 12.25
CA LYS A 114 28.46 -29.64 11.06
C LYS A 114 27.98 -28.23 11.35
N SER A 115 28.09 -27.34 10.38
CA SER A 115 27.40 -26.05 10.38
C SER A 115 26.10 -26.14 9.57
N TYR A 116 25.12 -25.36 9.95
CA TYR A 116 23.82 -25.30 9.32
C TYR A 116 23.57 -23.88 8.83
N ARG A 117 22.89 -23.75 7.70
CA ARG A 117 22.47 -22.44 7.18
C ARG A 117 21.12 -22.55 6.48
N VAL A 118 20.35 -21.47 6.56
CA VAL A 118 19.13 -21.28 5.79
C VAL A 118 19.36 -20.11 4.83
N THR A 119 19.22 -20.35 3.54
CA THR A 119 19.19 -19.29 2.54
C THR A 119 17.74 -18.89 2.31
N VAL A 120 17.46 -17.60 2.55
CA VAL A 120 16.17 -16.97 2.28
C VAL A 120 16.31 -16.13 1.03
N LYS A 121 15.50 -16.39 0.01
CA LYS A 121 15.44 -15.61 -1.23
C LYS A 121 14.00 -15.12 -1.43
N TRP A 122 13.83 -14.00 -2.09
CA TRP A 122 12.51 -13.45 -2.45
C TRP A 122 12.58 -12.67 -3.76
N THR A 123 11.45 -12.37 -4.36
CA THR A 123 11.39 -11.54 -5.56
C THR A 123 11.78 -10.11 -5.23
N LYS A 124 12.69 -9.53 -6.03
CA LYS A 124 13.12 -8.13 -5.88
C LYS A 124 11.93 -7.20 -6.04
N ASN A 125 11.74 -6.29 -5.09
CA ASN A 125 10.81 -5.17 -5.23
C ASN A 125 11.59 -3.97 -5.76
N THR A 126 11.25 -3.49 -6.95
CA THR A 126 11.99 -2.43 -7.67
C THR A 126 12.01 -1.09 -6.94
N ASN A 127 11.01 -0.82 -6.10
CA ASN A 127 10.91 0.43 -5.33
C ASN A 127 11.48 0.30 -3.90
N ALA A 128 11.97 -0.88 -3.50
CA ALA A 128 12.57 -1.05 -2.19
C ALA A 128 14.04 -0.63 -2.21
N VAL A 129 14.43 0.20 -1.25
CA VAL A 129 15.85 0.60 -1.04
C VAL A 129 16.61 -0.43 -0.23
N LYS A 130 15.92 -1.20 0.61
CA LYS A 130 16.48 -2.28 1.43
C LYS A 130 15.39 -3.21 1.94
N TYR A 131 15.78 -4.30 2.57
CA TYR A 131 14.88 -5.26 3.19
C TYR A 131 15.30 -5.50 4.64
N TYR A 132 14.31 -5.65 5.53
CA TYR A 132 14.51 -6.18 6.86
C TYR A 132 14.12 -7.65 6.88
N VAL A 133 15.03 -8.48 7.39
CA VAL A 133 14.80 -9.92 7.57
C VAL A 133 14.55 -10.17 9.05
N TYR A 134 13.43 -10.81 9.33
CA TYR A 134 13.02 -11.18 10.67
C TYR A 134 13.02 -12.70 10.81
N ARG A 135 13.37 -13.19 11.98
CA ARG A 135 13.33 -14.61 12.33
C ARG A 135 12.68 -14.81 13.69
N ARG A 136 11.98 -15.91 13.86
CA ARG A 136 11.62 -16.46 15.15
C ARG A 136 11.89 -17.96 15.19
N LEU A 137 12.18 -18.51 16.37
CA LEU A 137 12.15 -19.94 16.61
C LEU A 137 10.68 -20.38 16.75
N SER A 138 10.35 -21.64 16.38
CA SER A 138 8.96 -22.15 16.47
C SER A 138 8.37 -22.02 17.88
N THR A 139 9.20 -22.15 18.90
CA THR A 139 8.83 -22.02 20.33
C THR A 139 8.64 -20.58 20.81
N LYS A 140 8.91 -19.56 19.97
CA LYS A 140 8.78 -18.14 20.31
C LYS A 140 7.62 -17.51 19.54
N SER A 141 6.87 -16.63 20.19
CA SER A 141 5.76 -15.90 19.57
C SER A 141 6.23 -14.70 18.75
N SER A 142 7.32 -14.02 19.16
CA SER A 142 7.80 -12.79 18.58
C SER A 142 8.89 -12.99 17.53
N TYR A 143 8.88 -12.13 16.50
CA TYR A 143 9.90 -12.06 15.46
C TYR A 143 10.95 -11.01 15.80
N THR A 144 12.22 -11.39 15.73
CA THR A 144 13.35 -10.46 15.89
C THR A 144 13.95 -10.14 14.53
N ARG A 145 14.31 -8.87 14.29
CA ARG A 145 15.07 -8.47 13.11
C ARG A 145 16.49 -8.97 13.21
N ILE A 146 16.90 -9.83 12.26
CA ILE A 146 18.25 -10.46 12.26
C ILE A 146 19.17 -9.88 11.19
N ALA A 147 18.61 -9.18 10.19
CA ALA A 147 19.43 -8.57 9.14
C ALA A 147 18.74 -7.39 8.45
N THR A 148 19.58 -6.55 7.86
CA THR A 148 19.23 -5.55 6.85
C THR A 148 20.04 -5.85 5.61
N THR A 149 19.42 -5.88 4.42
CA THR A 149 20.11 -6.17 3.15
C THR A 149 19.47 -5.37 2.00
N THR A 150 20.27 -5.00 1.03
CA THR A 150 19.80 -4.41 -0.24
C THR A 150 19.52 -5.47 -1.31
N LYS A 151 20.07 -6.68 -1.11
CA LYS A 151 19.88 -7.81 -2.03
C LYS A 151 18.62 -8.59 -1.65
N PRO A 152 17.87 -9.17 -2.61
CA PRO A 152 16.68 -9.99 -2.34
C PRO A 152 17.05 -11.40 -1.85
N LYS A 153 18.06 -11.47 -0.97
CA LYS A 153 18.63 -12.71 -0.43
C LYS A 153 19.29 -12.44 0.93
N TYR A 154 19.16 -13.40 1.81
CA TYR A 154 19.90 -13.46 3.06
C TYR A 154 20.32 -14.90 3.38
N ILE A 155 21.49 -15.09 4.01
CA ILE A 155 21.98 -16.40 4.46
C ILE A 155 22.07 -16.34 5.97
N ASP A 156 21.20 -17.07 6.64
CA ASP A 156 21.21 -17.22 8.09
C ASP A 156 22.10 -18.39 8.47
N THR A 157 23.23 -18.09 9.10
CA THR A 157 24.19 -19.08 9.61
C THR A 157 24.01 -19.34 11.11
N LYS A 158 23.13 -18.59 11.78
CA LYS A 158 22.85 -18.74 13.22
C LYS A 158 21.66 -19.67 13.47
N VAL A 159 21.58 -20.77 12.72
CA VAL A 159 20.55 -21.80 12.86
C VAL A 159 21.14 -23.08 13.42
N LYS A 160 20.36 -23.81 14.24
CA LYS A 160 20.76 -25.05 14.91
C LYS A 160 20.10 -26.27 14.27
N LYS A 161 20.73 -27.44 14.39
CA LYS A 161 20.15 -28.73 13.97
C LYS A 161 18.82 -28.98 14.70
N ASN A 162 17.87 -29.59 14.02
CA ASN A 162 16.58 -30.00 14.57
C ASN A 162 15.75 -28.87 15.22
N LYS A 163 15.97 -27.61 14.80
CA LYS A 163 15.13 -26.48 15.22
C LYS A 163 14.38 -25.93 14.02
N LYS A 164 13.11 -25.59 14.21
CA LYS A 164 12.22 -25.00 13.20
C LYS A 164 12.23 -23.47 13.34
N TYR A 165 12.49 -22.77 12.23
CA TYR A 165 12.56 -21.32 12.17
C TYR A 165 11.54 -20.77 11.21
N TYR A 166 11.00 -19.62 11.54
CA TYR A 166 10.07 -18.86 10.69
C TYR A 166 10.73 -17.54 10.31
N TYR A 167 10.55 -17.13 9.05
CA TYR A 167 11.10 -15.89 8.53
C TYR A 167 9.98 -14.97 8.05
N LYS A 168 10.21 -13.67 8.17
CA LYS A 168 9.38 -12.62 7.58
C LYS A 168 10.29 -11.58 6.92
N ILE A 169 9.90 -11.11 5.75
CA ILE A 169 10.63 -10.09 4.98
C ILE A 169 9.75 -8.85 4.89
N LYS A 170 10.36 -7.69 5.14
CA LYS A 170 9.74 -6.38 4.99
C LYS A 170 10.54 -5.57 3.98
N ALA A 171 9.91 -5.11 2.90
CA ALA A 171 10.50 -4.15 1.98
C ALA A 171 10.46 -2.74 2.59
N ILE A 172 11.54 -2.01 2.45
CA ILE A 172 11.70 -0.66 3.01
C ILE A 172 11.85 0.33 1.87
N TYR A 173 11.05 1.37 1.91
CA TYR A 173 11.11 2.53 1.03
C TYR A 173 11.86 3.67 1.72
N SER A 174 12.34 4.66 0.95
CA SER A 174 13.00 5.86 1.52
C SER A 174 12.08 6.60 2.50
N ASN A 175 10.81 6.75 2.17
CA ASN A 175 9.79 7.22 3.09
C ASN A 175 9.22 6.02 3.88
N THR A 176 9.52 5.95 5.17
CA THR A 176 9.15 4.81 6.05
C THR A 176 7.65 4.59 6.21
N LYS A 177 6.83 5.64 6.01
CA LYS A 177 5.35 5.54 6.03
C LYS A 177 4.80 4.68 4.89
N LEU A 178 5.61 4.42 3.85
CA LEU A 178 5.25 3.68 2.64
C LEU A 178 5.85 2.26 2.59
N ASN A 179 6.43 1.79 3.70
CA ASN A 179 7.00 0.45 3.79
C ASN A 179 5.93 -0.64 3.60
N SER A 180 6.34 -1.78 3.05
CA SER A 180 5.47 -2.95 2.95
C SER A 180 5.14 -3.55 4.32
N ASP A 181 4.12 -4.37 4.35
CA ASP A 181 3.92 -5.31 5.45
C ASP A 181 4.95 -6.45 5.40
N LYS A 182 5.02 -7.25 6.46
CA LYS A 182 5.93 -8.40 6.53
C LYS A 182 5.32 -9.60 5.83
N THR A 183 6.05 -10.23 4.92
CA THR A 183 5.65 -11.51 4.32
C THR A 183 6.09 -12.69 5.19
N PRO A 184 5.24 -13.68 5.47
CA PRO A 184 5.61 -14.89 6.19
C PRO A 184 6.39 -15.88 5.31
N ALA A 185 7.28 -16.63 5.91
CA ALA A 185 7.94 -17.81 5.33
C ALA A 185 8.37 -18.78 6.44
N TYR A 186 8.36 -20.06 6.12
CA TYR A 186 8.63 -21.15 7.09
C TYR A 186 9.82 -21.99 6.62
N ALA A 187 10.64 -22.44 7.55
CA ALA A 187 11.79 -23.32 7.32
C ALA A 187 11.91 -24.40 8.38
#